data_f2fb170b349afc853536ae7eacd90f56
#
_entry.id   f2fb170b349afc853536ae7eacd90f56
#
_cell.length_a   1.000
_cell.length_b   1.000
_cell.length_c   1.000
_cell.angle_alpha   90.00
_cell.angle_beta   90.00
_cell.angle_gamma   90.00
#
_symmetry.space_group_name_H-M   'P 1'
#
loop_
_entity.id
_entity.type
_entity.pdbx_description
1 polymer ?
#
loop_
_entity_poly.entity_id
_entity_poly.type
_entity_poly.pdbx_seq_one_letter_code
_entity_poly.pdbx_strand_id
1 'polypeptide(L)'
;MNTHNIFKSVLFSTLLLIGNSCSDRKGIDVIPMPRSVEYHSGNFTISPETKFYTNLSAESRQALTDYLEGTSLGSVPFAESATGNNGIELNLCDSSIVTGNEAYRIEIDKKGIRLSASTETGIFYGLQTLLQLLNNSDNKTLPALTINDSPRFPYRGLHLDVSRHFFDKEFVKKQLDAMAYFKMNRLHWHLTDGAGWRIEIKKYPRLTSFAAWRPFDKLNDWWVGGRTFCEQDDPRAVGGYYTQDDIREVVAYAAERHITIIPEIEMPGHSEEVLATYPELSCSGKPYVNADFCIGTEKTFEFLENVLLEVIDLFPSEYI
;
A
#
# COMPACT_ATOMS: atom_id res chain seq x y z
N MET A 1 -14.00 -63.03 52.59
CA MET A 1 -14.75 -61.84 52.23
C MET A 1 -13.84 -61.01 51.34
N ASN A 2 -14.25 -60.86 50.11
CA ASN A 2 -13.41 -60.39 49.00
C ASN A 2 -13.20 -58.86 49.02
N THR A 3 -11.94 -58.47 49.10
CA THR A 3 -11.44 -57.04 48.98
C THR A 3 -11.27 -56.57 47.59
N HIS A 4 -11.92 -57.15 46.54
CA HIS A 4 -11.71 -56.86 45.13
C HIS A 4 -12.74 -55.95 44.47
N ASN A 5 -13.76 -55.46 45.19
CA ASN A 5 -14.85 -54.67 44.57
C ASN A 5 -14.91 -53.18 44.90
N ILE A 6 -13.92 -52.63 45.62
CA ILE A 6 -13.94 -51.21 46.01
C ILE A 6 -13.05 -50.35 45.04
N PHE A 7 -12.17 -51.01 44.27
CA PHE A 7 -11.27 -50.26 43.38
C PHE A 7 -11.80 -49.97 41.94
N LYS A 8 -12.97 -50.52 41.58
CA LYS A 8 -13.56 -50.30 40.24
C LYS A 8 -14.55 -49.14 40.15
N SER A 9 -15.01 -48.59 41.27
CA SER A 9 -16.01 -47.49 41.25
C SER A 9 -15.42 -46.08 41.35
N VAL A 10 -14.15 -45.93 41.66
CA VAL A 10 -13.49 -44.59 41.76
C VAL A 10 -12.81 -44.17 40.47
N LEU A 11 -12.58 -45.11 39.55
CA LEU A 11 -11.87 -44.79 38.27
C LEU A 11 -12.79 -44.36 37.12
N PHE A 12 -14.11 -44.36 37.33
CA PHE A 12 -15.10 -43.98 36.30
C PHE A 12 -15.70 -42.56 36.44
N SER A 13 -15.43 -41.91 37.57
CA SER A 13 -15.97 -40.55 37.83
C SER A 13 -14.97 -39.43 37.56
N THR A 14 -13.71 -39.74 37.23
CA THR A 14 -12.68 -38.70 36.98
C THR A 14 -12.34 -38.50 35.49
N LEU A 15 -13.03 -39.19 34.56
CA LEU A 15 -12.76 -39.12 33.13
C LEU A 15 -13.80 -38.32 32.34
N LEU A 16 -14.67 -37.56 33.00
CA LEU A 16 -15.74 -36.76 32.36
C LEU A 16 -15.59 -35.25 32.50
N LEU A 17 -14.40 -34.76 32.86
CA LEU A 17 -14.12 -33.32 33.00
C LEU A 17 -12.95 -32.79 32.15
N ILE A 18 -12.45 -33.60 31.20
CA ILE A 18 -11.48 -33.14 30.23
C ILE A 18 -12.06 -33.26 28.81
N GLY A 19 -13.14 -32.58 28.57
CA GLY A 19 -13.78 -32.55 27.27
C GLY A 19 -14.66 -31.34 27.14
N ASN A 20 -14.06 -30.17 26.99
CA ASN A 20 -14.56 -29.00 26.25
C ASN A 20 -13.74 -27.78 26.60
N SER A 21 -12.58 -27.69 26.05
CA SER A 21 -11.92 -26.39 25.89
C SER A 21 -11.00 -26.38 24.63
N CYS A 22 -11.57 -26.86 23.54
CA CYS A 22 -11.26 -26.30 22.23
C CYS A 22 -12.53 -25.57 21.79
N SER A 23 -12.76 -24.39 22.36
CA SER A 23 -13.53 -23.42 21.60
C SER A 23 -12.76 -23.19 20.33
N ASP A 24 -13.33 -23.57 19.17
CA ASP A 24 -12.92 -23.02 17.88
C ASP A 24 -12.93 -21.51 18.02
N ARG A 25 -11.80 -20.94 18.41
CA ARG A 25 -11.55 -19.53 18.20
C ARG A 25 -11.47 -19.41 16.70
N LYS A 26 -12.60 -19.16 16.04
CA LYS A 26 -12.59 -18.65 14.68
C LYS A 26 -11.70 -17.43 14.76
N GLY A 27 -10.50 -17.53 14.18
CA GLY A 27 -9.62 -16.41 14.06
C GLY A 27 -10.34 -15.31 13.30
N ILE A 28 -10.00 -14.06 13.53
CA ILE A 28 -10.50 -12.96 12.73
C ILE A 28 -9.79 -13.01 11.37
N ASP A 29 -10.55 -12.94 10.26
CA ASP A 29 -10.02 -12.97 8.91
C ASP A 29 -9.60 -11.54 8.46
N VAL A 30 -8.56 -11.00 9.12
CA VAL A 30 -7.99 -9.67 8.85
C VAL A 30 -6.48 -9.78 8.71
N ILE A 31 -5.93 -9.20 7.65
CA ILE A 31 -4.50 -9.17 7.35
C ILE A 31 -4.03 -7.70 7.24
N PRO A 32 -2.99 -7.31 7.98
CA PRO A 32 -2.32 -8.02 9.08
C PRO A 32 -3.26 -8.27 10.25
N MET A 33 -3.02 -9.37 11.01
CA MET A 33 -3.80 -9.67 12.20
C MET A 33 -3.67 -8.53 13.22
N PRO A 34 -4.78 -8.00 13.75
CA PRO A 34 -4.77 -6.96 14.78
C PRO A 34 -4.05 -7.40 16.07
N ARG A 35 -3.53 -6.42 16.82
CA ARG A 35 -2.84 -6.70 18.09
C ARG A 35 -3.71 -7.36 19.13
N SER A 36 -4.98 -6.98 19.22
CA SER A 36 -5.94 -7.67 20.09
C SER A 36 -7.32 -7.67 19.48
N VAL A 37 -8.04 -8.76 19.72
CA VAL A 37 -9.44 -8.96 19.35
C VAL A 37 -10.15 -9.60 20.53
N GLU A 38 -11.22 -8.97 21.01
CA GLU A 38 -12.07 -9.46 22.09
C GLU A 38 -13.50 -9.60 21.58
N TYR A 39 -14.07 -10.80 21.63
CA TYR A 39 -15.43 -11.08 21.18
C TYR A 39 -16.43 -10.85 22.30
N HIS A 40 -17.59 -10.27 21.93
CA HIS A 40 -18.71 -10.01 22.81
C HIS A 40 -19.98 -10.73 22.29
N SER A 41 -21.05 -10.68 23.07
CA SER A 41 -22.35 -11.29 22.68
C SER A 41 -23.12 -10.34 21.77
N GLY A 42 -23.57 -10.85 20.61
CA GLY A 42 -24.42 -10.14 19.67
C GLY A 42 -23.70 -9.87 18.35
N ASN A 43 -24.36 -9.12 17.49
CA ASN A 43 -23.89 -8.74 16.16
C ASN A 43 -24.51 -7.42 15.74
N PHE A 44 -23.92 -6.80 14.71
CA PHE A 44 -24.44 -5.63 14.01
C PHE A 44 -24.51 -5.93 12.53
N THR A 45 -25.66 -5.58 11.90
CA THR A 45 -25.85 -5.72 10.46
C THR A 45 -25.94 -4.34 9.83
N ILE A 46 -25.11 -4.07 8.83
CA ILE A 46 -25.22 -2.85 8.03
C ILE A 46 -26.45 -2.95 7.13
N SER A 47 -27.35 -2.01 7.28
CA SER A 47 -28.62 -1.91 6.56
C SER A 47 -28.67 -0.66 5.69
N PRO A 48 -29.67 -0.48 4.83
CA PRO A 48 -29.84 0.74 4.03
C PRO A 48 -30.01 2.03 4.86
N GLU A 49 -30.44 1.89 6.13
CA GLU A 49 -30.60 3.02 7.04
C GLU A 49 -29.31 3.38 7.79
N THR A 50 -28.30 2.53 7.70
CA THR A 50 -26.99 2.79 8.32
C THR A 50 -26.35 4.04 7.73
N LYS A 51 -25.79 4.89 8.58
CA LYS A 51 -25.08 6.13 8.18
C LYS A 51 -23.71 6.21 8.86
N PHE A 52 -22.81 6.92 8.21
CA PHE A 52 -21.60 7.38 8.87
C PHE A 52 -21.90 8.62 9.71
N TYR A 53 -21.38 8.65 10.93
CA TYR A 53 -21.34 9.80 11.84
C TYR A 53 -19.88 10.12 12.13
N THR A 54 -19.49 11.40 12.11
CA THR A 54 -18.07 11.74 12.28
C THR A 54 -17.86 13.17 12.73
N ASN A 55 -16.76 13.40 13.44
CA ASN A 55 -16.22 14.72 13.79
C ASN A 55 -15.08 15.15 12.84
N LEU A 56 -14.84 14.42 11.76
CA LEU A 56 -13.87 14.79 10.71
C LEU A 56 -14.31 16.07 9.99
N SER A 57 -13.34 16.77 9.41
CA SER A 57 -13.58 17.94 8.56
C SER A 57 -14.44 17.59 7.33
N ALA A 58 -15.02 18.58 6.68
CA ALA A 58 -15.77 18.37 5.43
C ALA A 58 -14.87 17.83 4.30
N GLU A 59 -13.63 18.29 4.26
CA GLU A 59 -12.61 17.84 3.29
C GLU A 59 -12.24 16.36 3.50
N SER A 60 -11.94 15.97 4.73
CA SER A 60 -11.64 14.56 5.06
C SER A 60 -12.84 13.65 4.82
N ARG A 61 -14.07 14.11 5.06
CA ARG A 61 -15.28 13.35 4.71
C ARG A 61 -15.42 13.14 3.22
N GLN A 62 -15.14 14.17 2.41
CA GLN A 62 -15.20 14.04 0.95
C GLN A 62 -14.16 13.05 0.45
N ALA A 63 -12.91 13.16 0.90
CA ALA A 63 -11.84 12.23 0.55
C ALA A 63 -12.18 10.76 0.91
N LEU A 64 -12.77 10.55 2.10
CA LEU A 64 -13.24 9.21 2.48
C LEU A 64 -14.43 8.73 1.62
N THR A 65 -15.34 9.62 1.23
CA THR A 65 -16.46 9.28 0.33
C THR A 65 -15.92 8.79 -1.01
N ASP A 66 -14.99 9.53 -1.60
CA ASP A 66 -14.37 9.21 -2.88
C ASP A 66 -13.57 7.89 -2.81
N TYR A 67 -12.82 7.69 -1.71
CA TYR A 67 -12.08 6.44 -1.48
C TYR A 67 -13.00 5.22 -1.31
N LEU A 68 -14.12 5.38 -0.59
CA LEU A 68 -15.05 4.28 -0.30
C LEU A 68 -15.93 3.90 -1.49
N GLU A 69 -16.01 4.76 -2.52
CA GLU A 69 -16.77 4.46 -3.73
C GLU A 69 -16.31 3.14 -4.35
N GLY A 70 -17.27 2.26 -4.66
CA GLY A 70 -16.97 0.91 -5.16
C GLY A 70 -16.59 -0.14 -4.11
N THR A 71 -16.46 0.24 -2.84
CA THR A 71 -16.24 -0.71 -1.73
C THR A 71 -17.57 -1.21 -1.13
N SER A 72 -17.49 -2.19 -0.21
CA SER A 72 -18.64 -2.69 0.56
C SER A 72 -19.31 -1.62 1.43
N LEU A 73 -18.65 -0.50 1.69
CA LEU A 73 -19.13 0.67 2.45
C LEU A 73 -19.55 1.85 1.56
N GLY A 74 -19.30 1.82 0.26
CA GLY A 74 -19.53 2.96 -0.64
C GLY A 74 -21.00 3.41 -0.73
N SER A 75 -21.96 2.56 -0.39
CA SER A 75 -23.38 2.91 -0.33
C SER A 75 -23.83 3.52 1.00
N VAL A 76 -22.96 3.61 2.01
CA VAL A 76 -23.28 4.16 3.34
C VAL A 76 -23.08 5.69 3.32
N PRO A 77 -24.14 6.51 3.44
CA PRO A 77 -24.00 7.96 3.37
C PRO A 77 -23.50 8.55 4.69
N PHE A 78 -22.82 9.69 4.61
CA PHE A 78 -22.52 10.52 5.79
C PHE A 78 -23.77 11.28 6.26
N ALA A 79 -23.99 11.27 7.59
CA ALA A 79 -25.02 12.08 8.23
C ALA A 79 -24.55 13.54 8.40
N GLU A 80 -25.48 14.46 8.56
CA GLU A 80 -25.19 15.86 8.92
C GLU A 80 -24.73 16.00 10.38
N SER A 81 -25.26 15.16 11.28
CA SER A 81 -24.87 15.13 12.70
C SER A 81 -23.60 14.32 12.92
N ALA A 82 -22.79 14.74 13.90
CA ALA A 82 -21.56 14.04 14.27
C ALA A 82 -21.79 12.74 15.06
N THR A 83 -22.98 12.54 15.63
CA THR A 83 -23.33 11.37 16.45
C THR A 83 -24.71 10.86 16.08
N GLY A 84 -24.94 9.57 16.25
CA GLY A 84 -26.22 8.91 15.99
C GLY A 84 -26.28 7.50 16.53
N ASN A 85 -27.44 6.88 16.40
CA ASN A 85 -27.65 5.49 16.77
C ASN A 85 -27.79 4.63 15.51
N ASN A 86 -27.43 3.36 15.58
CA ASN A 86 -27.55 2.39 14.49
C ASN A 86 -26.72 2.80 13.25
N GLY A 87 -25.45 3.14 13.48
CA GLY A 87 -24.56 3.59 12.42
C GLY A 87 -23.08 3.25 12.65
N ILE A 88 -22.26 3.89 11.86
CA ILE A 88 -20.79 3.78 11.92
C ILE A 88 -20.25 5.13 12.37
N GLU A 89 -19.70 5.21 13.55
CA GLU A 89 -19.07 6.43 14.08
C GLU A 89 -17.57 6.41 13.80
N LEU A 90 -17.08 7.46 13.12
CA LEU A 90 -15.65 7.69 12.88
C LEU A 90 -15.21 8.87 13.76
N ASN A 91 -14.45 8.60 14.83
CA ASN A 91 -14.12 9.58 15.84
C ASN A 91 -12.61 9.84 15.91
N LEU A 92 -12.21 11.09 15.60
CA LEU A 92 -10.93 11.59 16.07
C LEU A 92 -11.02 11.87 17.58
N CYS A 93 -10.16 11.21 18.34
CA CYS A 93 -10.12 11.31 19.80
C CYS A 93 -8.73 11.75 20.28
N ASP A 94 -8.65 12.10 21.56
CA ASP A 94 -7.37 12.44 22.18
C ASP A 94 -6.41 11.22 22.17
N SER A 95 -5.12 11.48 22.00
CA SER A 95 -4.07 10.45 21.98
C SER A 95 -3.91 9.68 23.29
N SER A 96 -4.50 10.16 24.40
CA SER A 96 -4.62 9.41 25.65
C SER A 96 -5.59 8.24 25.55
N ILE A 97 -6.52 8.23 24.59
CA ILE A 97 -7.51 7.18 24.37
C ILE A 97 -6.96 6.14 23.38
N VAL A 98 -6.36 6.62 22.25
CA VAL A 98 -5.71 5.77 21.27
C VAL A 98 -4.32 6.33 20.97
N THR A 99 -3.28 5.66 21.43
CA THR A 99 -1.90 6.12 21.34
C THR A 99 -1.22 5.64 20.06
N GLY A 100 -0.75 6.58 19.24
CA GLY A 100 0.02 6.33 18.03
C GLY A 100 -0.68 6.82 16.76
N ASN A 101 0.09 7.40 15.84
CA ASN A 101 -0.42 8.04 14.64
C ASN A 101 -1.17 7.09 13.68
N GLU A 102 -0.89 5.81 13.73
CA GLU A 102 -1.52 4.81 12.88
C GLU A 102 -2.36 3.80 13.69
N ALA A 103 -2.52 4.05 14.99
CA ALA A 103 -3.30 3.22 15.88
C ALA A 103 -4.79 3.52 15.76
N TYR A 104 -5.61 2.50 15.97
CA TYR A 104 -7.07 2.62 15.99
C TYR A 104 -7.71 1.60 16.94
N ARG A 105 -8.94 1.91 17.34
CA ARG A 105 -9.83 1.05 18.10
C ARG A 105 -11.16 0.93 17.38
N ILE A 106 -11.65 -0.31 17.20
CA ILE A 106 -12.97 -0.61 16.68
C ILE A 106 -13.78 -1.29 17.79
N GLU A 107 -14.98 -0.80 18.02
CA GLU A 107 -15.96 -1.40 18.92
C GLU A 107 -17.23 -1.67 18.11
N ILE A 108 -17.67 -2.92 18.07
CA ILE A 108 -18.90 -3.37 17.42
C ILE A 108 -19.84 -3.92 18.48
N ASP A 109 -21.02 -3.38 18.57
CA ASP A 109 -22.10 -3.87 19.41
C ASP A 109 -23.44 -3.89 18.66
N LYS A 110 -24.53 -4.22 19.33
CA LYS A 110 -25.87 -4.26 18.71
C LYS A 110 -26.39 -2.90 18.27
N LYS A 111 -25.77 -1.79 18.68
CA LYS A 111 -26.21 -0.42 18.37
C LYS A 111 -25.46 0.20 17.20
N GLY A 112 -24.27 -0.34 16.87
CA GLY A 112 -23.45 0.20 15.79
C GLY A 112 -21.98 -0.19 15.88
N ILE A 113 -21.20 0.53 15.09
CA ILE A 113 -19.75 0.40 15.01
C ILE A 113 -19.16 1.75 15.41
N ARG A 114 -18.19 1.74 16.33
CA ARG A 114 -17.37 2.91 16.65
C ARG A 114 -15.91 2.65 16.28
N LEU A 115 -15.38 3.45 15.41
CA LEU A 115 -13.97 3.50 15.05
C LEU A 115 -13.36 4.78 15.63
N SER A 116 -12.39 4.64 16.50
CA SER A 116 -11.69 5.74 17.17
C SER A 116 -10.19 5.70 16.85
N ALA A 117 -9.61 6.85 16.56
CA ALA A 117 -8.18 7.02 16.34
C ALA A 117 -7.74 8.45 16.73
N SER A 118 -6.44 8.64 16.96
CA SER A 118 -5.90 9.98 17.26
C SER A 118 -5.55 10.79 16.00
N THR A 119 -5.58 10.16 14.81
CA THR A 119 -5.27 10.76 13.51
C THR A 119 -6.19 10.23 12.43
N GLU A 120 -6.28 10.95 11.31
CA GLU A 120 -7.00 10.50 10.12
C GLU A 120 -6.39 9.23 9.50
N THR A 121 -5.06 9.07 9.59
CA THR A 121 -4.38 7.84 9.17
C THR A 121 -4.85 6.63 9.97
N GLY A 122 -5.02 6.78 11.29
CA GLY A 122 -5.58 5.73 12.14
C GLY A 122 -7.04 5.40 11.78
N ILE A 123 -7.88 6.41 11.47
CA ILE A 123 -9.25 6.20 10.95
C ILE A 123 -9.20 5.42 9.64
N PHE A 124 -8.33 5.82 8.71
CA PHE A 124 -8.18 5.13 7.43
C PHE A 124 -7.81 3.65 7.58
N TYR A 125 -6.83 3.33 8.44
CA TYR A 125 -6.44 1.93 8.68
C TYR A 125 -7.49 1.13 9.45
N GLY A 126 -8.23 1.77 10.33
CA GLY A 126 -9.40 1.15 10.95
C GLY A 126 -10.50 0.82 9.94
N LEU A 127 -10.74 1.70 8.96
CA LEU A 127 -11.65 1.43 7.84
C LEU A 127 -11.17 0.26 6.98
N GLN A 128 -9.85 0.11 6.73
CA GLN A 128 -9.35 -1.08 6.01
C GLN A 128 -9.67 -2.38 6.76
N THR A 129 -9.54 -2.37 8.10
CA THR A 129 -9.95 -3.50 8.92
C THR A 129 -11.45 -3.77 8.82
N LEU A 130 -12.27 -2.73 8.87
CA LEU A 130 -13.73 -2.86 8.74
C LEU A 130 -14.12 -3.39 7.35
N LEU A 131 -13.49 -2.93 6.28
CA LEU A 131 -13.69 -3.43 4.92
C LEU A 131 -13.34 -4.92 4.81
N GLN A 132 -12.21 -5.36 5.39
CA GLN A 132 -11.84 -6.78 5.41
C GLN A 132 -12.86 -7.63 6.17
N LEU A 133 -13.33 -7.17 7.33
CA LEU A 133 -14.37 -7.85 8.10
C LEU A 133 -15.66 -7.99 7.29
N LEU A 134 -16.07 -6.95 6.59
CA LEU A 134 -17.30 -6.95 5.78
C LEU A 134 -17.19 -7.83 4.55
N ASN A 135 -16.05 -7.81 3.87
CA ASN A 135 -15.81 -8.64 2.68
C ASN A 135 -15.82 -10.14 3.02
N ASN A 136 -15.49 -10.49 4.27
CA ASN A 136 -15.50 -11.87 4.78
C ASN A 136 -16.78 -12.21 5.58
N SER A 137 -17.79 -11.33 5.57
CA SER A 137 -19.03 -11.52 6.32
C SER A 137 -20.22 -11.90 5.43
N ASP A 138 -21.13 -12.69 5.98
CA ASP A 138 -22.41 -12.98 5.36
C ASP A 138 -23.38 -11.79 5.58
N ASN A 139 -24.01 -11.31 4.50
CA ASN A 139 -25.05 -10.27 4.56
C ASN A 139 -24.63 -9.00 5.33
N LYS A 140 -23.35 -8.61 5.27
CA LYS A 140 -22.81 -7.45 6.00
C LYS A 140 -23.09 -7.49 7.51
N THR A 141 -23.09 -8.69 8.10
CA THR A 141 -23.33 -8.90 9.53
C THR A 141 -22.00 -9.20 10.23
N LEU A 142 -21.64 -8.36 11.18
CA LEU A 142 -20.39 -8.46 11.94
C LEU A 142 -20.67 -8.88 13.38
N PRO A 143 -19.85 -9.79 13.97
CA PRO A 143 -19.97 -10.13 15.38
C PRO A 143 -19.64 -8.93 16.26
N ALA A 144 -20.26 -8.85 17.43
CA ALA A 144 -19.87 -7.87 18.42
C ALA A 144 -18.46 -8.19 18.93
N LEU A 145 -17.55 -7.21 18.85
CA LEU A 145 -16.15 -7.36 19.23
C LEU A 145 -15.50 -6.00 19.51
N THR A 146 -14.35 -6.06 20.18
CA THR A 146 -13.42 -4.92 20.30
C THR A 146 -12.09 -5.30 19.65
N ILE A 147 -11.60 -4.43 18.76
CA ILE A 147 -10.27 -4.53 18.18
C ILE A 147 -9.45 -3.34 18.67
N ASN A 148 -8.22 -3.61 19.15
CA ASN A 148 -7.21 -2.58 19.29
C ASN A 148 -6.03 -2.96 18.39
N ASP A 149 -5.61 -2.05 17.55
CA ASP A 149 -4.53 -2.29 16.61
C ASP A 149 -3.60 -1.10 16.47
N SER A 150 -2.35 -1.41 16.20
CA SER A 150 -1.31 -0.45 15.83
C SER A 150 -0.19 -1.20 15.11
N PRO A 151 0.51 -0.60 14.17
CA PRO A 151 1.56 -1.29 13.42
C PRO A 151 2.71 -1.72 14.33
N ARG A 152 3.32 -2.87 13.99
CA ARG A 152 4.54 -3.34 14.67
C ARG A 152 5.77 -2.63 14.13
N PHE A 153 5.73 -2.24 12.85
CA PHE A 153 6.81 -1.57 12.14
C PHE A 153 6.30 -0.26 11.53
N PRO A 154 7.00 0.86 11.71
CA PRO A 154 6.61 2.14 11.12
C PRO A 154 6.81 2.19 9.60
N TYR A 155 7.71 1.38 9.06
CA TYR A 155 7.97 1.23 7.63
C TYR A 155 7.40 -0.10 7.13
N ARG A 156 6.45 -0.05 6.20
CA ARG A 156 5.79 -1.22 5.58
C ARG A 156 5.74 -0.99 4.08
N GLY A 157 6.82 -1.38 3.40
CA GLY A 157 7.06 -1.05 2.01
C GLY A 157 6.76 -2.18 1.03
N LEU A 158 6.42 -1.78 -0.20
CA LEU A 158 6.45 -2.58 -1.41
C LEU A 158 7.46 -1.95 -2.37
N HIS A 159 8.31 -2.76 -2.96
CA HIS A 159 9.19 -2.36 -4.06
C HIS A 159 8.57 -2.76 -5.39
N LEU A 160 8.47 -1.81 -6.34
CA LEU A 160 7.95 -2.03 -7.68
C LEU A 160 8.98 -1.60 -8.71
N ASP A 161 9.57 -2.58 -9.39
CA ASP A 161 10.50 -2.36 -10.50
C ASP A 161 9.73 -2.19 -11.81
N VAL A 162 9.75 -0.98 -12.36
CA VAL A 162 9.13 -0.63 -13.65
C VAL A 162 10.15 -0.45 -14.77
N SER A 163 11.45 -0.51 -14.44
CA SER A 163 12.53 -0.43 -15.41
C SER A 163 12.64 -1.69 -16.24
N ARG A 164 12.76 -2.85 -15.59
CA ARG A 164 12.92 -4.13 -16.29
C ARG A 164 11.67 -4.50 -17.09
N HIS A 165 10.49 -4.11 -16.59
CA HIS A 165 9.23 -4.20 -17.31
C HIS A 165 8.38 -2.97 -17.00
N PHE A 166 7.96 -2.24 -18.03
CA PHE A 166 7.11 -1.06 -17.86
C PHE A 166 5.67 -1.49 -17.52
N PHE A 167 5.12 -0.90 -16.47
CA PHE A 167 3.70 -0.95 -16.13
C PHE A 167 3.11 0.46 -16.21
N ASP A 168 1.91 0.60 -16.74
CA ASP A 168 1.23 1.89 -16.80
C ASP A 168 0.82 2.41 -15.41
N LYS A 169 0.44 3.69 -15.34
CA LYS A 169 0.03 4.33 -14.07
C LYS A 169 -1.20 3.67 -13.43
N GLU A 170 -2.09 3.09 -14.23
CA GLU A 170 -3.28 2.43 -13.72
C GLU A 170 -2.92 1.12 -12.99
N PHE A 171 -1.90 0.42 -13.45
CA PHE A 171 -1.35 -0.71 -12.71
C PHE A 171 -0.72 -0.26 -11.39
N VAL A 172 0.05 0.83 -11.40
CA VAL A 172 0.65 1.39 -10.16
C VAL A 172 -0.43 1.78 -9.16
N LYS A 173 -1.53 2.42 -9.60
CA LYS A 173 -2.68 2.73 -8.74
C LYS A 173 -3.32 1.47 -8.14
N LYS A 174 -3.47 0.39 -8.91
CA LYS A 174 -3.96 -0.91 -8.37
C LYS A 174 -3.03 -1.48 -7.29
N GLN A 175 -1.71 -1.31 -7.43
CA GLN A 175 -0.77 -1.70 -6.37
C GLN A 175 -0.97 -0.84 -5.11
N LEU A 176 -1.18 0.47 -5.27
CA LEU A 176 -1.47 1.39 -4.16
C LEU A 176 -2.78 1.01 -3.45
N ASP A 177 -3.83 0.60 -4.18
CA ASP A 177 -5.09 0.10 -3.58
C ASP A 177 -4.84 -1.17 -2.75
N ALA A 178 -4.08 -2.12 -3.29
CA ALA A 178 -3.72 -3.33 -2.56
C ALA A 178 -2.86 -3.02 -1.32
N MET A 179 -1.90 -2.10 -1.45
CA MET A 179 -1.08 -1.65 -0.33
C MET A 179 -1.93 -1.00 0.77
N ALA A 180 -2.88 -0.12 0.41
CA ALA A 180 -3.81 0.50 1.33
C ALA A 180 -4.63 -0.55 2.08
N TYR A 181 -5.21 -1.51 1.36
CA TYR A 181 -6.02 -2.59 1.93
C TYR A 181 -5.25 -3.43 2.96
N PHE A 182 -3.94 -3.65 2.74
CA PHE A 182 -3.06 -4.34 3.68
C PHE A 182 -2.27 -3.40 4.61
N LYS A 183 -2.64 -2.11 4.67
CA LYS A 183 -2.05 -1.10 5.57
C LYS A 183 -0.55 -0.90 5.37
N MET A 184 -0.06 -1.07 4.15
CA MET A 184 1.31 -0.70 3.79
C MET A 184 1.38 0.81 3.55
N ASN A 185 2.53 1.44 3.83
CA ASN A 185 2.63 2.90 3.83
C ASN A 185 3.83 3.47 3.06
N ARG A 186 4.60 2.63 2.37
CA ARG A 186 5.73 3.06 1.55
C ARG A 186 5.74 2.31 0.22
N LEU A 187 5.65 3.02 -0.90
CA LEU A 187 5.94 2.48 -2.22
C LEU A 187 7.35 2.89 -2.61
N HIS A 188 8.25 1.95 -2.72
CA HIS A 188 9.57 2.12 -3.32
C HIS A 188 9.41 1.92 -4.82
N TRP A 189 9.42 3.03 -5.58
CA TRP A 189 9.17 3.02 -7.02
C TRP A 189 10.47 3.11 -7.78
N HIS A 190 10.91 1.96 -8.30
CA HIS A 190 12.15 1.81 -9.04
C HIS A 190 11.97 2.24 -10.49
N LEU A 191 12.24 3.52 -10.74
CA LEU A 191 11.90 4.21 -11.99
C LEU A 191 12.97 4.08 -13.07
N THR A 192 14.22 3.83 -12.71
CA THR A 192 15.32 3.77 -13.67
C THR A 192 16.27 2.63 -13.34
N ASP A 193 16.75 1.94 -14.35
CA ASP A 193 17.79 0.92 -14.29
C ASP A 193 18.22 0.59 -15.73
N GLY A 194 19.31 -0.10 -15.90
CA GLY A 194 19.91 -0.41 -17.20
C GLY A 194 18.98 -0.91 -18.31
N ALA A 195 17.80 -1.43 -17.96
CA ALA A 195 16.81 -1.92 -18.92
C ALA A 195 15.79 -0.87 -19.40
N GLY A 196 15.78 0.33 -18.83
CA GLY A 196 14.95 1.42 -19.30
C GLY A 196 14.74 2.54 -18.29
N TRP A 197 14.68 3.74 -18.78
CA TRP A 197 14.38 4.97 -18.05
C TRP A 197 12.87 5.25 -18.08
N ARG A 198 12.21 5.47 -16.92
CA ARG A 198 10.74 5.52 -16.87
C ARG A 198 10.15 6.85 -16.39
N ILE A 199 10.94 7.87 -16.14
CA ILE A 199 10.46 9.18 -15.66
C ILE A 199 10.84 10.30 -16.62
N GLU A 200 9.89 11.16 -16.95
CA GLU A 200 10.16 12.35 -17.78
C GLU A 200 11.06 13.34 -17.05
N ILE A 201 12.20 13.68 -17.68
CA ILE A 201 13.08 14.76 -17.29
C ILE A 201 13.10 15.77 -18.44
N LYS A 202 12.48 16.92 -18.25
CA LYS A 202 12.27 17.92 -19.32
C LYS A 202 13.58 18.45 -19.89
N LYS A 203 14.60 18.54 -19.05
CA LYS A 203 15.95 18.96 -19.48
C LYS A 203 16.62 17.93 -20.38
N TYR A 204 16.24 16.66 -20.28
CA TYR A 204 16.85 15.55 -21.02
C TYR A 204 15.80 14.69 -21.75
N PRO A 205 15.14 15.23 -22.81
CA PRO A 205 13.99 14.57 -23.43
C PRO A 205 14.32 13.23 -24.10
N ARG A 206 15.57 12.98 -24.44
CA ARG A 206 15.98 11.69 -25.01
C ARG A 206 15.96 10.54 -23.99
N LEU A 207 15.90 10.82 -22.70
CA LEU A 207 15.67 9.79 -21.69
C LEU A 207 14.33 9.09 -21.87
N THR A 208 13.33 9.79 -22.40
CA THR A 208 12.00 9.24 -22.65
C THR A 208 11.73 8.90 -24.12
N SER A 209 12.35 9.62 -25.09
CA SER A 209 12.17 9.29 -26.51
C SER A 209 13.04 8.12 -27.00
N PHE A 210 14.13 7.77 -26.28
CA PHE A 210 15.06 6.71 -26.64
C PHE A 210 15.33 5.73 -25.49
N ALA A 211 15.82 6.20 -24.33
CA ALA A 211 16.24 5.34 -23.22
C ALA A 211 15.08 4.55 -22.56
N ALA A 212 13.84 4.95 -22.81
CA ALA A 212 12.65 4.25 -22.35
C ALA A 212 12.22 3.07 -23.23
N TRP A 213 12.85 2.87 -24.39
CA TRP A 213 12.39 1.95 -25.44
C TRP A 213 13.48 0.99 -25.87
N ARG A 214 13.12 -0.27 -26.04
CA ARG A 214 14.01 -1.31 -26.51
C ARG A 214 13.33 -2.19 -27.55
N PRO A 215 14.07 -2.73 -28.55
CA PRO A 215 13.48 -3.55 -29.60
C PRO A 215 13.28 -5.01 -29.18
N PHE A 216 12.97 -5.25 -27.89
CA PHE A 216 12.80 -6.58 -27.28
C PHE A 216 11.69 -6.56 -26.24
N ASP A 217 10.73 -7.47 -26.36
CA ASP A 217 9.66 -7.62 -25.40
C ASP A 217 10.16 -8.24 -24.07
N LYS A 218 10.99 -9.28 -24.20
CA LYS A 218 11.50 -10.01 -23.02
C LYS A 218 12.85 -9.46 -22.57
N LEU A 219 13.01 -9.29 -21.27
CA LEU A 219 14.27 -8.85 -20.65
C LEU A 219 15.45 -9.75 -21.04
N ASN A 220 15.27 -11.07 -21.06
CA ASN A 220 16.34 -11.99 -21.45
C ASN A 220 16.81 -11.78 -22.90
N ASP A 221 15.89 -11.52 -23.82
CA ASP A 221 16.23 -11.31 -25.23
C ASP A 221 17.00 -9.99 -25.41
N TRP A 222 16.63 -8.95 -24.66
CA TRP A 222 17.38 -7.70 -24.59
C TRP A 222 18.79 -7.94 -24.01
N TRP A 223 18.89 -8.71 -22.91
CA TRP A 223 20.16 -9.02 -22.24
C TRP A 223 21.16 -9.71 -23.17
N VAL A 224 20.72 -10.74 -23.90
CA VAL A 224 21.59 -11.47 -24.85
C VAL A 224 21.71 -10.77 -26.19
N GLY A 225 20.80 -9.89 -26.56
CA GLY A 225 20.75 -9.12 -27.80
C GLY A 225 21.61 -7.86 -27.81
N GLY A 226 22.56 -7.72 -26.85
CA GLY A 226 23.50 -6.59 -26.80
C GLY A 226 22.98 -5.36 -26.04
N ARG A 227 21.89 -5.48 -25.30
CA ARG A 227 21.30 -4.43 -24.44
C ARG A 227 21.01 -3.13 -25.16
N THR A 228 20.54 -3.23 -26.41
CA THR A 228 20.31 -2.05 -27.27
C THR A 228 18.96 -1.41 -27.02
N PHE A 229 18.87 -0.10 -27.32
CA PHE A 229 17.68 0.74 -27.24
C PHE A 229 17.26 1.18 -28.64
N CYS A 230 16.06 1.73 -28.78
CA CYS A 230 15.53 2.24 -30.05
C CYS A 230 14.74 3.52 -29.82
N GLU A 231 14.47 4.26 -30.88
CA GLU A 231 13.56 5.41 -30.82
C GLU A 231 12.13 4.94 -30.53
N GLN A 232 11.33 5.79 -29.93
CA GLN A 232 9.94 5.52 -29.56
C GLN A 232 9.06 5.09 -30.74
N ASP A 233 9.36 5.61 -31.94
CA ASP A 233 8.63 5.33 -33.19
C ASP A 233 9.15 4.12 -33.96
N ASP A 234 10.18 3.40 -33.46
CA ASP A 234 10.61 2.12 -34.04
C ASP A 234 9.46 1.11 -33.95
N PRO A 235 9.08 0.42 -35.05
CA PRO A 235 7.98 -0.58 -35.02
C PRO A 235 8.17 -1.72 -34.03
N ARG A 236 9.40 -1.93 -33.54
CA ARG A 236 9.74 -2.96 -32.55
C ARG A 236 9.80 -2.40 -31.13
N ALA A 237 9.58 -1.09 -30.93
CA ALA A 237 9.75 -0.44 -29.65
C ALA A 237 8.79 -1.03 -28.61
N VAL A 238 9.35 -1.52 -27.51
CA VAL A 238 8.63 -1.97 -26.32
C VAL A 238 9.16 -1.18 -25.13
N GLY A 239 8.25 -0.59 -24.37
CA GLY A 239 8.61 0.25 -23.23
C GLY A 239 7.52 1.23 -22.89
N GLY A 240 7.92 2.30 -22.26
CA GLY A 240 7.05 3.38 -21.82
C GLY A 240 7.71 4.21 -20.73
N TYR A 241 7.09 5.29 -20.37
CA TYR A 241 7.53 6.17 -19.30
C TYR A 241 6.31 6.90 -18.70
N TYR A 242 6.52 7.52 -17.55
CA TYR A 242 5.54 8.40 -16.92
C TYR A 242 5.92 9.85 -17.22
N THR A 243 4.95 10.62 -17.68
CA THR A 243 5.07 12.07 -17.73
C THR A 243 5.13 12.64 -16.31
N GLN A 244 5.63 13.87 -16.17
CA GLN A 244 5.60 14.53 -14.85
C GLN A 244 4.18 14.67 -14.31
N ASP A 245 3.18 14.83 -15.18
CA ASP A 245 1.77 14.88 -14.78
C ASP A 245 1.27 13.51 -14.31
N ASP A 246 1.67 12.41 -14.96
CA ASP A 246 1.38 11.06 -14.47
C ASP A 246 1.98 10.81 -13.09
N ILE A 247 3.22 11.27 -12.86
CA ILE A 247 3.88 11.16 -11.55
C ILE A 247 3.09 11.93 -10.49
N ARG A 248 2.72 13.20 -10.75
CA ARG A 248 1.93 14.01 -9.81
C ARG A 248 0.59 13.36 -9.49
N GLU A 249 -0.08 12.79 -10.49
CA GLU A 249 -1.34 12.08 -10.33
C GLU A 249 -1.17 10.86 -9.41
N VAL A 250 -0.14 10.05 -9.64
CA VAL A 250 0.13 8.85 -8.82
C VAL A 250 0.53 9.24 -7.39
N VAL A 251 1.33 10.30 -7.22
CA VAL A 251 1.73 10.81 -5.90
C VAL A 251 0.51 11.30 -5.11
N ALA A 252 -0.40 12.06 -5.74
CA ALA A 252 -1.64 12.50 -5.12
C ALA A 252 -2.53 11.31 -4.73
N TYR A 253 -2.69 10.35 -5.64
CA TYR A 253 -3.45 9.11 -5.40
C TYR A 253 -2.90 8.28 -4.23
N ALA A 254 -1.57 8.22 -4.08
CA ALA A 254 -0.92 7.55 -2.95
C ALA A 254 -1.14 8.31 -1.63
N ALA A 255 -1.09 9.65 -1.67
CA ALA A 255 -1.30 10.49 -0.48
C ALA A 255 -2.70 10.32 0.12
N GLU A 256 -3.75 10.20 -0.70
CA GLU A 256 -5.12 9.89 -0.28
C GLU A 256 -5.23 8.53 0.43
N ARG A 257 -4.26 7.64 0.21
CA ARG A 257 -4.15 6.30 0.81
C ARG A 257 -3.15 6.22 1.95
N HIS A 258 -2.65 7.37 2.40
CA HIS A 258 -1.60 7.48 3.42
C HIS A 258 -0.32 6.70 3.07
N ILE A 259 0.01 6.63 1.76
CA ILE A 259 1.21 5.99 1.24
C ILE A 259 2.17 7.06 0.74
N THR A 260 3.42 7.02 1.22
CA THR A 260 4.50 7.85 0.68
C THR A 260 5.22 7.07 -0.41
N ILE A 261 5.43 7.71 -1.56
CA ILE A 261 6.24 7.14 -2.64
C ILE A 261 7.69 7.59 -2.45
N ILE A 262 8.61 6.63 -2.47
CA ILE A 262 10.06 6.86 -2.48
C ILE A 262 10.54 6.50 -3.87
N PRO A 263 10.93 7.47 -4.71
CA PRO A 263 11.47 7.19 -6.04
C PRO A 263 12.89 6.65 -5.93
N GLU A 264 13.24 5.70 -6.78
CA GLU A 264 14.61 5.24 -6.98
C GLU A 264 15.09 5.65 -8.37
N ILE A 265 16.22 6.36 -8.40
CA ILE A 265 16.94 6.77 -9.59
C ILE A 265 18.35 6.23 -9.50
N GLU A 266 18.69 5.29 -10.37
CA GLU A 266 19.99 4.59 -10.33
C GLU A 266 21.15 5.50 -10.68
N MET A 267 22.15 5.49 -9.80
CA MET A 267 23.43 6.19 -9.99
C MET A 267 24.47 5.68 -8.96
N PRO A 268 25.73 5.52 -9.32
CA PRO A 268 26.33 5.73 -10.66
C PRO A 268 26.19 4.51 -11.56
N GLY A 269 25.77 3.35 -11.05
CA GLY A 269 25.63 2.09 -11.77
C GLY A 269 24.29 1.92 -12.46
N HIS A 270 24.12 0.78 -13.13
CA HIS A 270 22.88 0.42 -13.83
C HIS A 270 22.35 1.52 -14.76
N SER A 271 23.24 2.18 -15.47
CA SER A 271 22.94 3.38 -16.28
C SER A 271 23.14 3.15 -17.76
N GLU A 272 23.06 1.90 -18.24
CA GLU A 272 23.26 1.53 -19.65
C GLU A 272 22.33 2.34 -20.58
N GLU A 273 21.09 2.58 -20.18
CA GLU A 273 20.09 3.32 -20.94
C GLU A 273 20.46 4.80 -21.10
N VAL A 274 21.00 5.39 -20.03
CA VAL A 274 21.50 6.79 -20.08
C VAL A 274 22.75 6.86 -20.90
N LEU A 275 23.71 5.96 -20.73
CA LEU A 275 24.99 5.97 -21.43
C LEU A 275 24.88 5.59 -22.91
N ALA A 276 23.83 4.83 -23.28
CA ALA A 276 23.48 4.63 -24.68
C ALA A 276 22.95 5.94 -25.34
N THR A 277 22.30 6.78 -24.55
CA THR A 277 21.66 8.03 -24.96
C THR A 277 22.63 9.23 -24.94
N TYR A 278 23.46 9.30 -23.89
CA TYR A 278 24.43 10.37 -23.60
C TYR A 278 25.81 9.74 -23.32
N PRO A 279 26.49 9.21 -24.35
CA PRO A 279 27.73 8.44 -24.15
C PRO A 279 28.89 9.27 -23.59
N GLU A 280 28.83 10.60 -23.68
CA GLU A 280 29.79 11.52 -23.08
C GLU A 280 29.81 11.50 -21.54
N LEU A 281 28.80 10.91 -20.93
CA LEU A 281 28.73 10.69 -19.46
C LEU A 281 29.48 9.43 -19.03
N SER A 282 29.91 8.56 -19.96
CA SER A 282 30.76 7.42 -19.69
C SER A 282 32.24 7.76 -19.80
N CYS A 283 33.09 7.00 -19.07
CA CYS A 283 34.54 7.18 -19.13
C CYS A 283 35.14 6.84 -20.52
N SER A 284 34.45 6.01 -21.32
CA SER A 284 34.88 5.67 -22.68
C SER A 284 34.43 6.69 -23.71
N GLY A 285 33.43 7.52 -23.44
CA GLY A 285 32.75 8.37 -24.38
C GLY A 285 32.02 7.63 -25.50
N LYS A 286 31.74 6.32 -25.32
CA LYS A 286 31.13 5.48 -26.35
C LYS A 286 29.87 4.79 -25.80
N PRO A 287 28.77 4.70 -26.58
CA PRO A 287 27.56 3.97 -26.16
C PRO A 287 27.87 2.48 -26.06
N TYR A 288 27.11 1.79 -25.20
CA TYR A 288 27.14 0.33 -25.01
C TYR A 288 28.49 -0.26 -24.54
N VAL A 289 29.40 0.56 -24.03
CA VAL A 289 30.72 0.11 -23.54
C VAL A 289 30.76 0.04 -22.02
N ASN A 290 30.11 0.99 -21.36
CA ASN A 290 30.06 1.10 -19.91
C ASN A 290 28.61 0.96 -19.40
N ALA A 291 28.46 0.50 -18.17
CA ALA A 291 27.19 0.45 -17.46
C ALA A 291 27.09 1.51 -16.35
N ASP A 292 28.23 2.15 -16.03
CA ASP A 292 28.35 3.11 -14.93
C ASP A 292 28.80 4.48 -15.44
N PHE A 293 28.28 5.53 -14.81
CA PHE A 293 28.71 6.91 -15.08
C PHE A 293 30.19 7.12 -14.79
N CYS A 294 30.81 8.02 -15.54
CA CYS A 294 32.18 8.48 -15.25
C CYS A 294 32.17 9.52 -14.13
N ILE A 295 32.33 9.08 -12.89
CA ILE A 295 32.30 9.94 -11.71
C ILE A 295 33.49 10.92 -11.60
N GLY A 296 34.45 10.87 -12.53
CA GLY A 296 35.59 11.78 -12.59
C GLY A 296 35.35 13.02 -13.44
N THR A 297 34.14 13.29 -13.94
CA THR A 297 33.85 14.42 -14.82
C THR A 297 32.72 15.31 -14.28
N GLU A 298 32.90 16.64 -14.40
CA GLU A 298 31.89 17.62 -14.02
C GLU A 298 30.58 17.43 -14.79
N LYS A 299 30.63 16.98 -16.05
CA LYS A 299 29.42 16.71 -16.85
C LYS A 299 28.49 15.70 -16.24
N THR A 300 29.04 14.67 -15.60
CA THR A 300 28.26 13.66 -14.89
C THR A 300 27.53 14.29 -13.72
N PHE A 301 28.22 15.07 -12.90
CA PHE A 301 27.58 15.74 -11.76
C PHE A 301 26.53 16.75 -12.20
N GLU A 302 26.79 17.55 -13.25
CA GLU A 302 25.80 18.45 -13.82
C GLU A 302 24.54 17.70 -14.32
N PHE A 303 24.72 16.56 -14.98
CA PHE A 303 23.60 15.73 -15.42
C PHE A 303 22.80 15.20 -14.23
N LEU A 304 23.44 14.59 -13.25
CA LEU A 304 22.81 13.99 -12.07
C LEU A 304 22.08 15.05 -11.22
N GLU A 305 22.71 16.22 -11.01
CA GLU A 305 22.09 17.33 -10.31
C GLU A 305 20.80 17.81 -11.00
N ASN A 306 20.85 17.99 -12.33
CA ASN A 306 19.67 18.41 -13.09
C ASN A 306 18.53 17.37 -13.03
N VAL A 307 18.85 16.09 -13.08
CA VAL A 307 17.86 15.00 -12.93
C VAL A 307 17.24 15.05 -11.54
N LEU A 308 18.07 15.08 -10.49
CA LEU A 308 17.61 15.08 -9.12
C LEU A 308 16.75 16.29 -8.76
N LEU A 309 17.08 17.49 -9.31
CA LEU A 309 16.26 18.69 -9.09
C LEU A 309 14.84 18.52 -9.62
N GLU A 310 14.65 17.93 -10.81
CA GLU A 310 13.30 17.64 -11.32
C GLU A 310 12.59 16.53 -10.53
N VAL A 311 13.31 15.50 -10.07
CA VAL A 311 12.75 14.43 -9.26
C VAL A 311 12.30 14.94 -7.90
N ILE A 312 13.11 15.76 -7.21
CA ILE A 312 12.76 16.35 -5.91
C ILE A 312 11.50 17.22 -5.99
N ASP A 313 11.31 17.95 -7.10
CA ASP A 313 10.11 18.75 -7.32
C ASP A 313 8.83 17.89 -7.47
N LEU A 314 8.97 16.66 -7.94
CA LEU A 314 7.84 15.76 -8.18
C LEU A 314 7.42 14.92 -6.96
N PHE A 315 8.35 14.62 -6.06
CA PHE A 315 8.11 13.74 -4.93
C PHE A 315 8.25 14.45 -3.59
N PRO A 316 7.19 14.52 -2.77
CA PRO A 316 7.24 15.17 -1.44
C PRO A 316 7.84 14.26 -0.36
N SER A 317 8.51 13.17 -0.73
CA SER A 317 9.14 12.25 0.21
C SER A 317 10.45 12.83 0.80
N GLU A 318 10.79 12.42 2.03
CA GLU A 318 12.05 12.79 2.69
C GLU A 318 13.28 12.13 2.03
N TYR A 319 13.06 11.07 1.24
CA TYR A 319 14.11 10.21 0.69
C TYR A 319 13.90 9.99 -0.81
N ILE A 320 15.02 9.90 -1.49
CA ILE A 320 15.17 9.39 -2.86
C ILE A 320 16.13 8.22 -2.80
#